data_da4d2a5c3368d98781b7e269c65c39ca
#
_entry.id   da4d2a5c3368d98781b7e269c65c39ca
#
_cell.length_a   1.000
_cell.length_b   1.000
_cell.length_c   1.000
_cell.angle_alpha   90.00
_cell.angle_beta   90.00
_cell.angle_gamma   90.00
#
_symmetry.space_group_name_H-M   'P 1'
#
loop_
_entity.id
_entity.type
_entity.pdbx_description
1 polymer ?
#
loop_
_entity_poly.entity_id
_entity_poly.type
_entity_poly.pdbx_seq_one_letter_code
_entity_poly.pdbx_strand_id
1 'polypeptide(L)'
;MDDEVGMTEGAPPESPSIAGGRVSPFILLCLMGFLGRLSYEMLRSPITSLFAKKIGAPTEVIGLLVASVTITGIFVKLPSGSLADLFGFRRLMQAGLWVKATAPFLYLLVAVWPVLLAVRFYHGLSTALYAPAASAQVAKFYPNERAARLGTYGAAENAGVVLGPVLGAAVLAWSGFSVAFVVSGVIGMLALLVVMPLPKDDPPRAVSKTVGEVTKGLVAGVRQIVGNPAIRLVSLMEATLYAGVGTLQAYLPLYALTVHVSTAQIGLIFGGQGVASIASRPFMGSAADRIGRRPFIIGGVALCAVVLVAIPFVSGFWPLLGFNILFGLGTAMVTPSTTAMIGDLVKQGEFGAAMGVFGSLWDIGHAIGPLIAGVLIAWLGYQIAFTIIAAFIIIALVVFALGSRGSEFGSK
;
A
#
# COMPACT_ATOMS: atom_id res chain seq x y z
N MET A 1 -31.26 -11.01 53.26
CA MET A 1 -31.09 -12.22 52.42
C MET A 1 -30.61 -11.67 51.09
N ASP A 2 -29.32 -11.39 51.05
CA ASP A 2 -28.66 -10.71 49.95
C ASP A 2 -28.09 -11.78 49.02
N ASP A 3 -28.63 -11.87 47.79
CA ASP A 3 -28.08 -12.71 46.73
C ASP A 3 -26.94 -11.93 46.04
N GLU A 4 -25.71 -12.16 46.48
CA GLU A 4 -24.51 -11.81 45.74
C GLU A 4 -24.43 -12.65 44.47
N VAL A 5 -24.78 -12.05 43.33
CA VAL A 5 -24.49 -12.62 42.01
C VAL A 5 -22.97 -12.40 41.75
N GLY A 6 -22.20 -13.43 42.06
CA GLY A 6 -20.79 -13.51 41.75
C GLY A 6 -20.55 -13.42 40.24
N MET A 7 -20.10 -12.23 39.78
CA MET A 7 -19.47 -12.10 38.48
C MET A 7 -18.13 -12.82 38.51
N THR A 8 -18.08 -14.01 37.98
CA THR A 8 -16.82 -14.68 37.65
C THR A 8 -16.14 -13.88 36.55
N GLU A 9 -15.17 -13.06 36.91
CA GLU A 9 -14.21 -12.50 35.94
C GLU A 9 -13.58 -13.68 35.19
N GLY A 10 -13.99 -13.88 33.93
CA GLY A 10 -13.36 -14.83 33.05
C GLY A 10 -11.89 -14.48 32.89
N ALA A 11 -11.02 -15.46 33.21
CA ALA A 11 -9.59 -15.32 32.98
C ALA A 11 -9.30 -14.78 31.57
N PRO A 12 -8.34 -13.83 31.42
CA PRO A 12 -8.01 -13.30 30.11
C PRO A 12 -7.64 -14.43 29.15
N PRO A 13 -8.07 -14.37 27.89
CA PRO A 13 -7.78 -15.43 26.93
C PRO A 13 -6.27 -15.60 26.81
N GLU A 14 -5.81 -16.82 27.06
CA GLU A 14 -4.40 -17.18 26.93
C GLU A 14 -3.90 -16.87 25.52
N SER A 15 -2.69 -16.32 25.42
CA SER A 15 -2.04 -16.08 24.14
C SER A 15 -1.92 -17.42 23.39
N PRO A 16 -2.23 -17.46 22.07
CA PRO A 16 -2.23 -18.71 21.32
C PRO A 16 -0.83 -19.33 21.37
N SER A 17 -0.77 -20.60 21.81
CA SER A 17 0.44 -21.40 21.80
C SER A 17 0.43 -22.36 20.61
N ILE A 18 1.61 -22.60 20.01
CA ILE A 18 1.78 -23.67 19.03
C ILE A 18 2.03 -24.96 19.83
N ALA A 19 1.21 -25.95 19.65
CA ALA A 19 1.43 -27.25 20.27
C ALA A 19 2.82 -27.81 19.86
N GLY A 20 3.76 -27.87 20.84
CA GLY A 20 5.13 -28.36 20.61
C GLY A 20 6.12 -27.41 19.90
N GLY A 21 5.76 -26.15 19.60
CA GLY A 21 6.60 -25.23 18.87
C GLY A 21 7.42 -24.27 19.75
N ARG A 22 8.72 -24.17 19.49
CA ARG A 22 9.64 -23.20 20.15
C ARG A 22 9.46 -21.76 19.66
N VAL A 23 8.68 -21.50 18.59
CA VAL A 23 8.55 -20.19 17.94
C VAL A 23 7.18 -19.59 18.22
N SER A 24 7.14 -18.36 18.71
CA SER A 24 5.90 -17.61 18.96
C SER A 24 5.08 -17.45 17.67
N PRO A 25 3.74 -17.64 17.69
CA PRO A 25 2.85 -17.34 16.56
C PRO A 25 3.01 -15.92 16.01
N PHE A 26 3.34 -14.96 16.88
CA PHE A 26 3.57 -13.57 16.48
C PHE A 26 4.82 -13.41 15.61
N ILE A 27 5.91 -14.09 15.93
CA ILE A 27 7.13 -14.08 15.12
C ILE A 27 6.85 -14.66 13.73
N LEU A 28 6.07 -15.75 13.66
CA LEU A 28 5.67 -16.33 12.37
C LEU A 28 4.82 -15.37 11.54
N LEU A 29 3.88 -14.64 12.17
CA LEU A 29 3.08 -13.61 11.49
C LEU A 29 3.97 -12.48 10.95
N CYS A 30 4.93 -11.99 11.75
CA CYS A 30 5.88 -10.96 11.31
C CYS A 30 6.77 -11.44 10.16
N LEU A 31 7.32 -12.67 10.27
CA LEU A 31 8.15 -13.26 9.22
C LEU A 31 7.38 -13.49 7.92
N MET A 32 6.16 -14.02 8.03
CA MET A 32 5.25 -14.18 6.90
C MET A 32 4.93 -12.84 6.24
N GLY A 33 4.63 -11.80 7.06
CA GLY A 33 4.35 -10.44 6.59
C GLY A 33 5.54 -9.86 5.83
N PHE A 34 6.74 -9.97 6.40
CA PHE A 34 7.98 -9.53 5.77
C PHE A 34 8.25 -10.25 4.44
N LEU A 35 8.29 -11.60 4.44
CA LEU A 35 8.59 -12.38 3.25
C LEU A 35 7.52 -12.18 2.15
N GLY A 36 6.24 -12.19 2.53
CA GLY A 36 5.17 -11.97 1.57
C GLY A 36 5.17 -10.56 0.97
N ARG A 37 5.55 -9.56 1.76
CA ARG A 37 5.72 -8.19 1.26
C ARG A 37 6.97 -8.06 0.41
N LEU A 38 8.08 -8.64 0.82
CA LEU A 38 9.34 -8.65 0.08
C LEU A 38 9.15 -9.25 -1.32
N SER A 39 8.58 -10.46 -1.42
CA SER A 39 8.26 -11.11 -2.69
C SER A 39 7.45 -10.21 -3.62
N TYR A 40 6.38 -9.61 -3.11
CA TYR A 40 5.51 -8.74 -3.87
C TYR A 40 6.20 -7.47 -4.38
N GLU A 41 6.94 -6.77 -3.51
CA GLU A 41 7.59 -5.50 -3.83
C GLU A 41 8.81 -5.67 -4.74
N MET A 42 9.48 -6.83 -4.70
CA MET A 42 10.55 -7.15 -5.68
C MET A 42 10.06 -7.02 -7.12
N LEU A 43 8.83 -7.47 -7.41
CA LEU A 43 8.30 -7.43 -8.78
C LEU A 43 7.55 -6.13 -9.09
N ARG A 44 7.10 -5.38 -8.07
CA ARG A 44 6.25 -4.22 -8.27
C ARG A 44 6.98 -3.10 -9.01
N SER A 45 8.09 -2.64 -8.49
CA SER A 45 8.94 -1.61 -9.10
C SER A 45 10.40 -1.86 -8.70
N PRO A 46 11.35 -1.80 -9.63
CA PRO A 46 11.23 -1.37 -11.03
C PRO A 46 10.88 -2.49 -12.03
N ILE A 47 10.81 -3.76 -11.60
CA ILE A 47 10.81 -4.93 -12.50
C ILE A 47 9.62 -4.91 -13.46
N THR A 48 8.39 -4.64 -12.98
CA THR A 48 7.19 -4.68 -13.84
C THR A 48 7.30 -3.73 -15.03
N SER A 49 7.67 -2.47 -14.81
CA SER A 49 7.78 -1.46 -15.87
C SER A 49 8.88 -1.79 -16.88
N LEU A 50 10.03 -2.25 -16.38
CA LEU A 50 11.15 -2.65 -17.22
C LEU A 50 10.84 -3.92 -18.04
N PHE A 51 10.14 -4.89 -17.44
CA PHE A 51 9.71 -6.09 -18.14
C PHE A 51 8.64 -5.80 -19.19
N ALA A 52 7.66 -4.96 -18.87
CA ALA A 52 6.65 -4.51 -19.80
C ALA A 52 7.30 -3.87 -21.05
N LYS A 53 8.27 -2.98 -20.86
CA LYS A 53 9.04 -2.38 -21.95
C LYS A 53 9.81 -3.45 -22.76
N LYS A 54 10.44 -4.42 -22.08
CA LYS A 54 11.21 -5.49 -22.73
C LYS A 54 10.35 -6.34 -23.69
N ILE A 55 9.09 -6.62 -23.31
CA ILE A 55 8.16 -7.41 -24.13
C ILE A 55 7.35 -6.57 -25.11
N GLY A 56 7.77 -5.33 -25.37
CA GLY A 56 7.20 -4.46 -26.39
C GLY A 56 5.86 -3.81 -26.01
N ALA A 57 5.55 -3.66 -24.72
CA ALA A 57 4.35 -2.92 -24.32
C ALA A 57 4.48 -1.44 -24.69
N PRO A 58 3.46 -0.83 -25.34
CA PRO A 58 3.39 0.59 -25.58
C PRO A 58 3.46 1.39 -24.26
N THR A 59 3.99 2.61 -24.31
CA THR A 59 4.20 3.44 -23.10
C THR A 59 2.89 3.68 -22.35
N GLU A 60 1.80 3.96 -23.03
CA GLU A 60 0.46 4.14 -22.48
C GLU A 60 -0.07 2.88 -21.77
N VAL A 61 0.29 1.70 -22.25
CA VAL A 61 -0.12 0.41 -21.67
C VAL A 61 0.68 0.08 -20.41
N ILE A 62 1.93 0.55 -20.29
CA ILE A 62 2.74 0.30 -19.09
C ILE A 62 2.05 0.84 -17.82
N GLY A 63 1.40 2.00 -17.91
CA GLY A 63 0.59 2.55 -16.83
C GLY A 63 -0.54 1.61 -16.40
N LEU A 64 -1.26 1.01 -17.36
CA LEU A 64 -2.30 0.03 -17.10
C LEU A 64 -1.74 -1.25 -16.45
N LEU A 65 -0.61 -1.74 -16.95
CA LEU A 65 0.07 -2.91 -16.38
C LEU A 65 0.49 -2.66 -14.91
N VAL A 66 0.97 -1.48 -14.57
CA VAL A 66 1.31 -1.13 -13.18
C VAL A 66 0.05 -0.97 -12.33
N ALA A 67 -0.98 -0.29 -12.83
CA ALA A 67 -2.24 -0.04 -12.13
C ALA A 67 -3.09 -1.30 -11.91
N SER A 68 -2.99 -2.31 -12.78
CA SER A 68 -3.87 -3.49 -12.79
C SER A 68 -3.96 -4.22 -11.45
N VAL A 69 -2.85 -4.36 -10.73
CA VAL A 69 -2.80 -4.96 -9.39
C VAL A 69 -3.63 -4.15 -8.38
N THR A 70 -3.53 -2.83 -8.43
CA THR A 70 -4.29 -1.93 -7.55
C THR A 70 -5.77 -1.93 -7.93
N ILE A 71 -6.09 -1.96 -9.22
CA ILE A 71 -7.47 -2.10 -9.73
C ILE A 71 -8.11 -3.37 -9.17
N THR A 72 -7.43 -4.53 -9.28
CA THR A 72 -7.89 -5.78 -8.65
C THR A 72 -8.12 -5.60 -7.15
N GLY A 73 -7.19 -4.91 -6.49
CA GLY A 73 -7.26 -4.61 -5.06
C GLY A 73 -8.54 -3.87 -4.70
N ILE A 74 -8.92 -2.83 -5.44
CA ILE A 74 -10.12 -2.02 -5.20
C ILE A 74 -11.37 -2.91 -5.19
N PHE A 75 -11.54 -3.78 -6.19
CA PHE A 75 -12.72 -4.63 -6.32
C PHE A 75 -12.76 -5.78 -5.32
N VAL A 76 -11.62 -6.34 -4.93
CA VAL A 76 -11.56 -7.56 -4.10
C VAL A 76 -11.39 -7.26 -2.61
N LYS A 77 -10.75 -6.16 -2.22
CA LYS A 77 -10.61 -5.76 -0.79
C LYS A 77 -11.97 -5.53 -0.12
N LEU A 78 -12.94 -5.00 -0.85
CA LEU A 78 -14.28 -4.71 -0.30
C LEU A 78 -14.99 -5.99 0.18
N PRO A 79 -15.10 -7.07 -0.62
CA PRO A 79 -15.69 -8.31 -0.16
C PRO A 79 -14.76 -9.16 0.73
N SER A 80 -13.45 -8.86 0.78
CA SER A 80 -12.49 -9.71 1.51
C SER A 80 -12.76 -9.81 3.02
N GLY A 81 -13.31 -8.77 3.64
CA GLY A 81 -13.76 -8.82 5.03
C GLY A 81 -14.85 -9.86 5.25
N SER A 82 -15.89 -9.86 4.40
CA SER A 82 -16.97 -10.86 4.44
C SER A 82 -16.49 -12.26 4.09
N LEU A 83 -15.53 -12.38 3.15
CA LEU A 83 -14.90 -13.66 2.82
C LEU A 83 -14.09 -14.19 4.01
N ALA A 84 -13.45 -13.33 4.79
CA ALA A 84 -12.73 -13.72 5.99
C ALA A 84 -13.67 -14.24 7.09
N ASP A 85 -14.85 -13.65 7.23
CA ASP A 85 -15.89 -14.10 8.16
C ASP A 85 -16.47 -15.46 7.74
N LEU A 86 -16.57 -15.74 6.42
CA LEU A 86 -17.12 -17.00 5.88
C LEU A 86 -16.09 -18.14 5.88
N PHE A 87 -14.87 -17.87 5.43
CA PHE A 87 -13.85 -18.90 5.20
C PHE A 87 -12.81 -18.99 6.31
N GLY A 88 -12.76 -18.00 7.22
CA GLY A 88 -11.73 -17.84 8.25
C GLY A 88 -10.51 -17.05 7.76
N PHE A 89 -9.90 -16.29 8.68
CA PHE A 89 -8.74 -15.43 8.38
C PHE A 89 -7.54 -16.21 7.86
N ARG A 90 -7.24 -17.36 8.47
CA ARG A 90 -6.10 -18.19 8.06
C ARG A 90 -6.23 -18.70 6.63
N ARG A 91 -7.40 -19.22 6.23
CA ARG A 91 -7.61 -19.69 4.85
C ARG A 91 -7.49 -18.58 3.84
N LEU A 92 -8.00 -17.40 4.17
CA LEU A 92 -7.92 -16.23 3.30
C LEU A 92 -6.46 -15.73 3.16
N MET A 93 -5.70 -15.71 4.27
CA MET A 93 -4.26 -15.44 4.21
C MET A 93 -3.53 -16.47 3.34
N GLN A 94 -3.81 -17.75 3.51
CA GLN A 94 -3.22 -18.83 2.70
C GLN A 94 -3.54 -18.62 1.21
N ALA A 95 -4.78 -18.33 0.85
CA ALA A 95 -5.17 -18.06 -0.54
C ALA A 95 -4.39 -16.87 -1.13
N GLY A 96 -4.26 -15.78 -0.39
CA GLY A 96 -3.45 -14.63 -0.82
C GLY A 96 -1.95 -14.96 -0.97
N LEU A 97 -1.40 -15.76 -0.06
CA LEU A 97 0.00 -16.23 -0.14
C LEU A 97 0.22 -17.23 -1.26
N TRP A 98 -0.75 -18.10 -1.56
CA TRP A 98 -0.72 -18.96 -2.75
C TRP A 98 -0.58 -18.15 -4.03
N VAL A 99 -1.36 -17.09 -4.17
CA VAL A 99 -1.22 -16.18 -5.32
C VAL A 99 0.16 -15.52 -5.32
N LYS A 100 0.66 -15.04 -4.16
CA LYS A 100 2.02 -14.45 -4.06
C LYS A 100 3.12 -15.43 -4.46
N ALA A 101 2.98 -16.70 -4.08
CA ALA A 101 3.95 -17.74 -4.38
C ALA A 101 3.93 -18.15 -5.86
N THR A 102 2.75 -18.20 -6.49
CA THR A 102 2.59 -18.74 -7.85
C THR A 102 2.66 -17.66 -8.94
N ALA A 103 2.15 -16.45 -8.68
CA ALA A 103 2.16 -15.38 -9.68
C ALA A 103 3.57 -15.09 -10.25
N PRO A 104 4.66 -15.01 -9.45
CA PRO A 104 5.99 -14.76 -9.99
C PRO A 104 6.43 -15.80 -11.03
N PHE A 105 6.07 -17.06 -10.88
CA PHE A 105 6.40 -18.10 -11.87
C PHE A 105 5.60 -17.96 -13.15
N LEU A 106 4.37 -17.41 -13.09
CA LEU A 106 3.58 -17.15 -14.30
C LEU A 106 4.23 -16.06 -15.18
N TYR A 107 5.01 -15.14 -14.61
CA TYR A 107 5.74 -14.15 -15.41
C TYR A 107 6.78 -14.81 -16.33
N LEU A 108 7.29 -16.01 -16.00
CA LEU A 108 8.19 -16.77 -16.88
C LEU A 108 7.55 -17.19 -18.20
N LEU A 109 6.22 -17.33 -18.22
CA LEU A 109 5.45 -17.75 -19.39
C LEU A 109 4.97 -16.57 -20.23
N VAL A 110 5.26 -15.34 -19.82
CA VAL A 110 4.79 -14.12 -20.46
C VAL A 110 5.71 -13.74 -21.63
N ALA A 111 5.20 -13.81 -22.85
CA ALA A 111 5.89 -13.36 -24.05
C ALA A 111 5.36 -12.03 -24.60
N VAL A 112 4.10 -11.68 -24.30
CA VAL A 112 3.41 -10.49 -24.83
C VAL A 112 2.65 -9.76 -23.72
N TRP A 113 2.49 -8.45 -23.87
CA TRP A 113 1.92 -7.61 -22.81
C TRP A 113 0.45 -7.93 -22.43
N PRO A 114 -0.46 -8.43 -23.31
CA PRO A 114 -1.80 -8.78 -22.86
C PRO A 114 -1.82 -9.96 -21.88
N VAL A 115 -0.90 -10.93 -22.05
CA VAL A 115 -0.73 -12.03 -21.08
C VAL A 115 -0.17 -11.48 -19.75
N LEU A 116 0.77 -10.52 -19.83
CA LEU A 116 1.25 -9.83 -18.61
C LEU A 116 0.10 -9.18 -17.86
N LEU A 117 -0.82 -8.52 -18.55
CA LEU A 117 -1.99 -7.89 -17.94
C LEU A 117 -2.84 -8.90 -17.16
N ALA A 118 -3.12 -10.07 -17.73
CA ALA A 118 -3.86 -11.12 -17.05
C ALA A 118 -3.13 -11.64 -15.80
N VAL A 119 -1.81 -11.88 -15.91
CA VAL A 119 -0.98 -12.30 -14.77
C VAL A 119 -0.94 -11.21 -13.69
N ARG A 120 -0.94 -9.94 -14.05
CA ARG A 120 -0.98 -8.81 -13.12
C ARG A 120 -2.32 -8.72 -12.37
N PHE A 121 -3.45 -8.94 -13.04
CA PHE A 121 -4.75 -9.03 -12.38
C PHE A 121 -4.79 -10.19 -11.39
N TYR A 122 -4.30 -11.36 -11.79
CA TYR A 122 -4.16 -12.50 -10.88
C TYR A 122 -3.28 -12.14 -9.68
N HIS A 123 -2.09 -11.56 -9.90
CA HIS A 123 -1.17 -11.17 -8.83
C HIS A 123 -1.80 -10.16 -7.86
N GLY A 124 -2.70 -9.29 -8.34
CA GLY A 124 -3.45 -8.33 -7.53
C GLY A 124 -4.35 -8.97 -6.47
N LEU A 125 -4.87 -10.17 -6.72
CA LEU A 125 -5.66 -10.92 -5.73
C LEU A 125 -4.87 -11.18 -4.45
N SER A 126 -3.53 -11.31 -4.57
CA SER A 126 -2.66 -11.63 -3.44
C SER A 126 -2.78 -10.63 -2.30
N THR A 127 -2.70 -9.33 -2.61
CA THR A 127 -2.75 -8.27 -1.60
C THR A 127 -4.17 -8.04 -1.08
N ALA A 128 -5.16 -8.18 -1.94
CA ALA A 128 -6.55 -8.00 -1.61
C ALA A 128 -7.08 -9.05 -0.61
N LEU A 129 -6.62 -10.30 -0.75
CA LEU A 129 -7.01 -11.40 0.14
C LEU A 129 -6.16 -11.44 1.41
N TYR A 130 -4.84 -11.21 1.27
CA TYR A 130 -3.89 -11.37 2.36
C TYR A 130 -3.94 -10.26 3.41
N ALA A 131 -3.83 -8.98 2.99
CA ALA A 131 -3.55 -7.90 3.91
C ALA A 131 -4.65 -7.66 4.98
N PRO A 132 -5.95 -7.63 4.65
CA PRO A 132 -6.99 -7.48 5.66
C PRO A 132 -7.05 -8.67 6.61
N ALA A 133 -6.89 -9.90 6.09
CA ALA A 133 -6.94 -11.12 6.89
C ALA A 133 -5.77 -11.21 7.86
N ALA A 134 -4.56 -10.84 7.44
CA ALA A 134 -3.37 -10.87 8.29
C ALA A 134 -3.47 -9.86 9.45
N SER A 135 -3.89 -8.62 9.16
CA SER A 135 -4.09 -7.61 10.20
C SER A 135 -5.18 -8.00 11.20
N ALA A 136 -6.29 -8.57 10.70
CA ALA A 136 -7.37 -9.07 11.56
C ALA A 136 -6.91 -10.25 12.43
N GLN A 137 -6.08 -11.15 11.88
CA GLN A 137 -5.53 -12.28 12.65
C GLN A 137 -4.61 -11.80 13.78
N VAL A 138 -3.73 -10.81 13.53
CA VAL A 138 -2.90 -10.19 14.57
C VAL A 138 -3.78 -9.59 15.67
N ALA A 139 -4.80 -8.82 15.29
CA ALA A 139 -5.72 -8.20 16.24
C ALA A 139 -6.53 -9.20 17.06
N LYS A 140 -6.89 -10.36 16.47
CA LYS A 140 -7.62 -11.44 17.12
C LYS A 140 -6.74 -12.20 18.14
N PHE A 141 -5.48 -12.46 17.78
CA PHE A 141 -4.58 -13.22 18.63
C PHE A 141 -4.07 -12.41 19.84
N TYR A 142 -4.04 -11.08 19.72
CA TYR A 142 -3.48 -10.20 20.77
C TYR A 142 -4.44 -9.05 21.11
N PRO A 143 -5.62 -9.33 21.67
CA PRO A 143 -6.65 -8.32 21.92
C PRO A 143 -6.19 -7.24 22.92
N ASN A 144 -5.39 -7.62 23.94
CA ASN A 144 -4.89 -6.72 24.98
C ASN A 144 -3.68 -5.87 24.54
N GLU A 145 -2.94 -6.30 23.52
CA GLU A 145 -1.74 -5.64 22.99
C GLU A 145 -1.92 -5.22 21.52
N ARG A 146 -3.16 -5.08 21.07
CA ARG A 146 -3.54 -4.94 19.66
C ARG A 146 -2.73 -3.84 18.92
N ALA A 147 -2.63 -2.65 19.48
CA ALA A 147 -1.93 -1.52 18.85
C ALA A 147 -0.43 -1.80 18.71
N ALA A 148 0.23 -2.29 19.77
CA ALA A 148 1.66 -2.59 19.76
C ALA A 148 1.99 -3.73 18.77
N ARG A 149 1.18 -4.78 18.75
CA ARG A 149 1.38 -5.94 17.86
C ARG A 149 1.14 -5.59 16.39
N LEU A 150 0.09 -4.82 16.09
CA LEU A 150 -0.15 -4.32 14.74
C LEU A 150 0.97 -3.38 14.27
N GLY A 151 1.50 -2.53 15.16
CA GLY A 151 2.63 -1.67 14.87
C GLY A 151 3.89 -2.46 14.52
N THR A 152 4.24 -3.49 15.31
CA THR A 152 5.41 -4.34 15.07
C THR A 152 5.24 -5.18 13.78
N TYR A 153 4.03 -5.73 13.55
CA TYR A 153 3.71 -6.43 12.31
C TYR A 153 3.85 -5.50 11.08
N GLY A 154 3.32 -4.29 11.17
CA GLY A 154 3.47 -3.28 10.12
C GLY A 154 4.92 -2.87 9.88
N ALA A 155 5.76 -2.79 10.92
CA ALA A 155 7.20 -2.56 10.78
C ALA A 155 7.89 -3.69 10.02
N ALA A 156 7.53 -4.94 10.27
CA ALA A 156 8.04 -6.09 9.52
C ALA A 156 7.63 -6.04 8.03
N GLU A 157 6.36 -5.72 7.73
CA GLU A 157 5.92 -5.51 6.34
C GLU A 157 6.68 -4.34 5.66
N ASN A 158 6.88 -3.25 6.37
CA ASN A 158 7.59 -2.07 5.86
C ASN A 158 9.05 -2.37 5.53
N ALA A 159 9.72 -3.26 6.26
CA ALA A 159 11.05 -3.75 5.88
C ALA A 159 11.02 -4.43 4.50
N GLY A 160 9.97 -5.21 4.20
CA GLY A 160 9.76 -5.80 2.88
C GLY A 160 9.51 -4.76 1.78
N VAL A 161 8.80 -3.66 2.10
CA VAL A 161 8.58 -2.54 1.16
C VAL A 161 9.89 -1.87 0.76
N VAL A 162 10.81 -1.66 1.72
CA VAL A 162 12.10 -1.01 1.47
C VAL A 162 13.06 -1.94 0.72
N LEU A 163 13.17 -3.18 1.18
CA LEU A 163 14.16 -4.14 0.63
C LEU A 163 13.71 -4.73 -0.71
N GLY A 164 12.40 -4.81 -0.97
CA GLY A 164 11.88 -5.41 -2.20
C GLY A 164 12.43 -4.82 -3.49
N PRO A 165 12.28 -3.51 -3.74
CA PRO A 165 12.83 -2.85 -4.92
C PRO A 165 14.33 -2.97 -5.03
N VAL A 166 15.07 -2.89 -3.91
CA VAL A 166 16.54 -2.99 -3.89
C VAL A 166 16.98 -4.39 -4.31
N LEU A 167 16.46 -5.43 -3.66
CA LEU A 167 16.80 -6.81 -3.96
C LEU A 167 16.31 -7.23 -5.36
N GLY A 168 15.09 -6.83 -5.72
CA GLY A 168 14.54 -7.11 -7.04
C GLY A 168 15.39 -6.51 -8.16
N ALA A 169 15.79 -5.26 -8.04
CA ALA A 169 16.64 -4.59 -9.01
C ALA A 169 18.06 -5.15 -9.04
N ALA A 170 18.63 -5.52 -7.89
CA ALA A 170 19.95 -6.15 -7.81
C ALA A 170 19.95 -7.51 -8.51
N VAL A 171 18.99 -8.37 -8.21
CA VAL A 171 18.85 -9.68 -8.86
C VAL A 171 18.62 -9.52 -10.37
N LEU A 172 17.77 -8.57 -10.78
CA LEU A 172 17.55 -8.27 -12.19
C LEU A 172 18.83 -7.82 -12.90
N ALA A 173 19.63 -6.96 -12.27
CA ALA A 173 20.86 -6.44 -12.85
C ALA A 173 21.94 -7.53 -13.03
N TRP A 174 22.01 -8.50 -12.11
CA TRP A 174 23.04 -9.56 -12.15
C TRP A 174 22.63 -10.78 -12.95
N SER A 175 21.35 -11.15 -12.93
CA SER A 175 20.91 -12.47 -13.41
C SER A 175 19.69 -12.41 -14.34
N GLY A 176 19.16 -11.22 -14.62
CA GLY A 176 18.05 -11.03 -15.54
C GLY A 176 16.67 -11.32 -14.95
N PHE A 177 15.63 -11.14 -15.78
CA PHE A 177 14.22 -11.22 -15.37
C PHE A 177 13.81 -12.59 -14.86
N SER A 178 14.20 -13.66 -15.54
CA SER A 178 13.79 -15.03 -15.17
C SER A 178 14.23 -15.39 -13.77
N VAL A 179 15.47 -15.07 -13.40
CA VAL A 179 15.99 -15.31 -12.04
C VAL A 179 15.27 -14.43 -11.02
N ALA A 180 14.99 -13.16 -11.34
CA ALA A 180 14.26 -12.28 -10.45
C ALA A 180 12.83 -12.80 -10.16
N PHE A 181 12.15 -13.36 -11.19
CA PHE A 181 10.84 -13.99 -11.02
C PHE A 181 10.93 -15.24 -10.15
N VAL A 182 11.90 -16.12 -10.39
CA VAL A 182 12.10 -17.33 -9.57
C VAL A 182 12.41 -16.98 -8.12
N VAL A 183 13.35 -16.05 -7.87
CA VAL A 183 13.70 -15.62 -6.50
C VAL A 183 12.49 -15.06 -5.77
N SER A 184 11.71 -14.17 -6.42
CA SER A 184 10.47 -13.65 -5.85
C SER A 184 9.48 -14.77 -5.53
N GLY A 185 9.27 -15.72 -6.44
CA GLY A 185 8.39 -16.89 -6.25
C GLY A 185 8.82 -17.76 -5.08
N VAL A 186 10.13 -18.05 -4.97
CA VAL A 186 10.70 -18.82 -3.85
C VAL A 186 10.46 -18.10 -2.52
N ILE A 187 10.69 -16.78 -2.44
CA ILE A 187 10.40 -15.99 -1.23
C ILE A 187 8.89 -16.04 -0.90
N GLY A 188 8.02 -15.95 -1.90
CA GLY A 188 6.58 -16.11 -1.74
C GLY A 188 6.20 -17.50 -1.23
N MET A 189 6.86 -18.55 -1.72
CA MET A 189 6.68 -19.93 -1.24
C MET A 189 7.13 -20.09 0.21
N LEU A 190 8.26 -19.50 0.60
CA LEU A 190 8.71 -19.48 2.00
C LEU A 190 7.68 -18.79 2.91
N ALA A 191 7.10 -17.65 2.48
CA ALA A 191 6.03 -17.01 3.23
C ALA A 191 4.80 -17.94 3.41
N LEU A 192 4.43 -18.68 2.37
CA LEU A 192 3.36 -19.67 2.41
C LEU A 192 3.67 -20.83 3.38
N LEU A 193 4.91 -21.32 3.40
CA LEU A 193 5.33 -22.36 4.34
C LEU A 193 5.29 -21.88 5.80
N VAL A 194 5.65 -20.62 6.06
CA VAL A 194 5.63 -20.02 7.39
C VAL A 194 4.19 -19.92 7.96
N VAL A 195 3.17 -19.82 7.13
CA VAL A 195 1.77 -19.75 7.60
C VAL A 195 1.21 -21.11 8.01
N MET A 196 1.80 -22.21 7.56
CA MET A 196 1.26 -23.57 7.79
C MET A 196 1.17 -23.97 9.27
N PRO A 197 2.16 -23.69 10.13
CA PRO A 197 2.11 -24.05 11.55
C PRO A 197 1.22 -23.12 12.40
N LEU A 198 0.70 -22.02 11.86
CA LEU A 198 -0.20 -21.15 12.62
C LEU A 198 -1.45 -21.92 13.09
N PRO A 199 -1.97 -21.62 14.29
CA PRO A 199 -3.19 -22.23 14.80
C PRO A 199 -4.35 -22.13 13.80
N LYS A 200 -5.18 -23.17 13.74
CA LYS A 200 -6.40 -23.14 12.92
C LYS A 200 -7.37 -22.12 13.51
N ASP A 201 -8.11 -21.46 12.64
CA ASP A 201 -9.20 -20.61 13.09
C ASP A 201 -10.26 -21.46 13.81
N ASP A 202 -10.91 -20.87 14.82
CA ASP A 202 -12.17 -21.41 15.30
C ASP A 202 -13.15 -21.48 14.11
N PRO A 203 -14.06 -22.45 14.10
CA PRO A 203 -15.08 -22.51 13.07
C PRO A 203 -15.77 -21.15 12.96
N PRO A 204 -16.11 -20.71 11.73
CA PRO A 204 -16.74 -19.42 11.53
C PRO A 204 -17.95 -19.31 12.44
N ARG A 205 -17.97 -18.34 13.36
CA ARG A 205 -19.19 -18.02 14.10
C ARG A 205 -20.22 -17.55 13.09
N ALA A 206 -21.46 -18.00 13.21
CA ALA A 206 -22.58 -17.74 12.31
C ALA A 206 -23.04 -16.26 12.21
N VAL A 207 -22.19 -15.31 12.59
CA VAL A 207 -22.38 -13.87 12.39
C VAL A 207 -21.72 -13.47 11.08
N SER A 208 -22.18 -14.05 9.98
CA SER A 208 -21.86 -13.59 8.65
C SER A 208 -22.60 -12.26 8.43
N LYS A 209 -21.86 -11.17 8.33
CA LYS A 209 -22.43 -9.95 7.76
C LYS A 209 -22.97 -10.30 6.38
N THR A 210 -24.24 -10.13 6.16
CA THR A 210 -24.85 -10.33 4.84
C THR A 210 -24.20 -9.39 3.83
N VAL A 211 -24.14 -9.77 2.57
CA VAL A 211 -23.67 -8.88 1.48
C VAL A 211 -24.36 -7.51 1.57
N GLY A 212 -25.65 -7.50 1.99
CA GLY A 212 -26.41 -6.28 2.24
C GLY A 212 -25.84 -5.41 3.36
N GLU A 213 -25.30 -5.98 4.43
CA GLU A 213 -24.70 -5.19 5.54
C GLU A 213 -23.33 -4.62 5.14
N VAL A 214 -22.53 -5.38 4.37
CA VAL A 214 -21.28 -4.87 3.80
C VAL A 214 -21.55 -3.73 2.85
N THR A 215 -22.54 -3.88 1.95
CA THR A 215 -22.96 -2.83 1.03
C THR A 215 -23.49 -1.60 1.77
N LYS A 216 -24.31 -1.79 2.82
CA LYS A 216 -24.78 -0.68 3.67
C LYS A 216 -23.61 0.05 4.35
N GLY A 217 -22.63 -0.68 4.87
CA GLY A 217 -21.42 -0.08 5.46
C GLY A 217 -20.63 0.74 4.46
N LEU A 218 -20.45 0.24 3.24
CA LEU A 218 -19.79 0.96 2.14
C LEU A 218 -20.55 2.22 1.75
N VAL A 219 -21.87 2.11 1.55
CA VAL A 219 -22.74 3.25 1.22
C VAL A 219 -22.68 4.29 2.33
N ALA A 220 -22.70 3.88 3.60
CA ALA A 220 -22.55 4.79 4.73
C ALA A 220 -21.19 5.50 4.72
N GLY A 221 -20.08 4.78 4.47
CA GLY A 221 -18.75 5.37 4.36
C GLY A 221 -18.63 6.36 3.19
N VAL A 222 -19.18 6.00 2.02
CA VAL A 222 -19.22 6.90 0.85
C VAL A 222 -20.07 8.13 1.17
N ARG A 223 -21.27 7.95 1.74
CA ARG A 223 -22.15 9.05 2.14
C ARG A 223 -21.48 10.00 3.12
N GLN A 224 -20.69 9.47 4.05
CA GLN A 224 -19.95 10.26 5.04
C GLN A 224 -18.85 11.10 4.37
N ILE A 225 -18.06 10.50 3.46
CA ILE A 225 -17.02 11.23 2.73
C ILE A 225 -17.63 12.28 1.81
N VAL A 226 -18.65 11.91 1.04
CA VAL A 226 -19.33 12.84 0.13
C VAL A 226 -20.10 13.93 0.87
N GLY A 227 -20.68 13.61 2.03
CA GLY A 227 -21.48 14.54 2.84
C GLY A 227 -20.64 15.54 3.65
N ASN A 228 -19.38 15.22 3.97
CA ASN A 228 -18.53 16.11 4.76
C ASN A 228 -17.45 16.76 3.86
N PRO A 229 -17.51 18.09 3.64
CA PRO A 229 -16.53 18.80 2.80
C PRO A 229 -15.09 18.65 3.28
N ALA A 230 -14.85 18.61 4.60
CA ALA A 230 -13.53 18.46 5.18
C ALA A 230 -12.94 17.08 4.86
N ILE A 231 -13.73 16.01 5.03
CA ILE A 231 -13.30 14.64 4.69
C ILE A 231 -13.00 14.51 3.20
N ARG A 232 -13.84 15.11 2.34
CA ARG A 232 -13.59 15.13 0.87
C ARG A 232 -12.26 15.78 0.53
N LEU A 233 -11.97 16.95 1.10
CA LEU A 233 -10.74 17.70 0.85
C LEU A 233 -9.50 16.91 1.29
N VAL A 234 -9.54 16.29 2.48
CA VAL A 234 -8.44 15.47 2.99
C VAL A 234 -8.23 14.23 2.11
N SER A 235 -9.33 13.58 1.72
CA SER A 235 -9.29 12.41 0.83
C SER A 235 -8.75 12.76 -0.56
N LEU A 236 -9.06 13.95 -1.08
CA LEU A 236 -8.51 14.45 -2.35
C LEU A 236 -6.99 14.61 -2.25
N MET A 237 -6.46 15.11 -1.14
CA MET A 237 -5.00 15.24 -0.95
C MET A 237 -4.30 13.89 -1.01
N GLU A 238 -4.83 12.90 -0.32
CA GLU A 238 -4.27 11.55 -0.34
C GLU A 238 -4.35 10.92 -1.73
N ALA A 239 -5.51 11.01 -2.41
CA ALA A 239 -5.69 10.47 -3.76
C ALA A 239 -4.72 11.12 -4.78
N THR A 240 -4.54 12.43 -4.73
CA THR A 240 -3.61 13.15 -5.64
C THR A 240 -2.15 12.84 -5.33
N LEU A 241 -1.78 12.72 -4.04
CA LEU A 241 -0.45 12.27 -3.65
C LEU A 241 -0.15 10.89 -4.23
N TYR A 242 -1.09 9.94 -4.07
CA TYR A 242 -0.90 8.57 -4.57
C TYR A 242 -0.95 8.47 -6.09
N ALA A 243 -1.59 9.41 -6.80
CA ALA A 243 -1.44 9.53 -8.24
C ALA A 243 0.03 9.85 -8.63
N GLY A 244 0.68 10.74 -7.89
CA GLY A 244 2.12 11.00 -8.03
C GLY A 244 2.98 9.78 -7.71
N VAL A 245 2.70 9.07 -6.60
CA VAL A 245 3.40 7.83 -6.22
C VAL A 245 3.29 6.77 -7.31
N GLY A 246 2.09 6.52 -7.83
CA GLY A 246 1.84 5.55 -8.90
C GLY A 246 2.57 5.93 -10.20
N THR A 247 2.58 7.22 -10.55
CA THR A 247 3.32 7.75 -11.70
C THR A 247 4.81 7.47 -11.59
N LEU A 248 5.43 7.77 -10.44
CA LEU A 248 6.84 7.48 -10.20
C LEU A 248 7.13 5.99 -10.27
N GLN A 249 6.32 5.16 -9.63
CA GLN A 249 6.50 3.71 -9.65
C GLN A 249 6.45 3.12 -11.06
N ALA A 250 5.61 3.67 -11.95
CA ALA A 250 5.48 3.20 -13.31
C ALA A 250 6.59 3.73 -14.25
N TYR A 251 6.93 4.99 -14.14
CA TYR A 251 7.70 5.68 -15.20
C TYR A 251 9.08 6.15 -14.79
N LEU A 252 9.37 6.32 -13.48
CA LEU A 252 10.73 6.63 -13.04
C LEU A 252 11.76 5.57 -13.49
N PRO A 253 11.47 4.24 -13.43
CA PRO A 253 12.43 3.25 -13.92
C PRO A 253 12.76 3.42 -15.40
N LEU A 254 11.76 3.77 -16.21
CA LEU A 254 11.94 3.96 -17.64
C LEU A 254 12.71 5.24 -17.95
N TYR A 255 12.38 6.33 -17.26
CA TYR A 255 13.09 7.60 -17.36
C TYR A 255 14.57 7.45 -16.92
N ALA A 256 14.82 6.81 -15.78
CA ALA A 256 16.14 6.62 -15.24
C ALA A 256 17.08 5.90 -16.22
N LEU A 257 16.58 4.90 -16.97
CA LEU A 257 17.36 4.27 -18.03
C LEU A 257 17.73 5.23 -19.16
N THR A 258 16.86 6.19 -19.51
CA THR A 258 17.17 7.18 -20.57
C THR A 258 18.28 8.16 -20.17
N VAL A 259 18.49 8.33 -18.87
CA VAL A 259 19.55 9.19 -18.31
C VAL A 259 20.71 8.37 -17.71
N HIS A 260 20.92 7.16 -18.26
CA HIS A 260 22.05 6.27 -17.99
C HIS A 260 22.19 5.79 -16.52
N VAL A 261 21.08 5.72 -15.78
CA VAL A 261 21.03 5.11 -14.44
C VAL A 261 20.83 3.61 -14.59
N SER A 262 21.68 2.82 -13.94
CA SER A 262 21.63 1.37 -14.02
C SER A 262 20.43 0.79 -13.26
N THR A 263 20.00 -0.43 -13.62
CA THR A 263 18.87 -1.10 -12.96
C THR A 263 19.09 -1.26 -11.46
N ALA A 264 20.30 -1.60 -11.00
CA ALA A 264 20.61 -1.70 -9.58
C ALA A 264 20.45 -0.34 -8.86
N GLN A 265 20.93 0.74 -9.48
CA GLN A 265 20.77 2.10 -8.96
C GLN A 265 19.28 2.52 -8.86
N ILE A 266 18.43 2.12 -9.81
CA ILE A 266 16.99 2.37 -9.74
C ILE A 266 16.40 1.72 -8.49
N GLY A 267 16.80 0.49 -8.16
CA GLY A 267 16.41 -0.16 -6.91
C GLY A 267 16.82 0.63 -5.66
N LEU A 268 18.04 1.16 -5.64
CA LEU A 268 18.53 2.01 -4.55
C LEU A 268 17.75 3.33 -4.44
N ILE A 269 17.33 3.93 -5.57
CA ILE A 269 16.48 5.13 -5.58
C ILE A 269 15.14 4.85 -4.86
N PHE A 270 14.46 3.76 -5.20
CA PHE A 270 13.21 3.37 -4.51
C PHE A 270 13.44 2.95 -3.05
N GLY A 271 14.55 2.25 -2.78
CA GLY A 271 14.95 1.91 -1.42
C GLY A 271 15.18 3.17 -0.56
N GLY A 272 15.90 4.15 -1.07
CA GLY A 272 16.14 5.43 -0.42
C GLY A 272 14.85 6.22 -0.15
N GLN A 273 13.95 6.26 -1.13
CA GLN A 273 12.60 6.83 -0.97
C GLN A 273 11.83 6.11 0.15
N GLY A 274 11.84 4.79 0.15
CA GLY A 274 11.15 3.97 1.15
C GLY A 274 11.69 4.18 2.55
N VAL A 275 13.04 4.18 2.72
CA VAL A 275 13.69 4.48 4.00
C VAL A 275 13.31 5.87 4.48
N ALA A 276 13.43 6.89 3.63
CA ALA A 276 13.08 8.27 3.97
C ALA A 276 11.61 8.39 4.41
N SER A 277 10.70 7.77 3.66
CA SER A 277 9.27 7.78 4.00
C SER A 277 8.99 7.09 5.33
N ILE A 278 9.45 5.84 5.52
CA ILE A 278 9.09 5.03 6.69
C ILE A 278 9.77 5.53 7.96
N ALA A 279 11.07 5.84 7.90
CA ALA A 279 11.82 6.30 9.07
C ALA A 279 11.37 7.67 9.56
N SER A 280 10.86 8.53 8.66
CA SER A 280 10.42 9.89 9.03
C SER A 280 8.98 9.94 9.57
N ARG A 281 8.13 8.93 9.32
CA ARG A 281 6.72 8.95 9.74
C ARG A 281 6.49 9.24 11.22
N PRO A 282 7.20 8.61 12.18
CA PRO A 282 6.98 8.90 13.60
C PRO A 282 7.29 10.36 13.96
N PHE A 283 8.37 10.91 13.38
CA PHE A 283 8.79 12.30 13.62
C PHE A 283 7.82 13.29 12.99
N MET A 284 7.40 13.03 11.73
CA MET A 284 6.45 13.90 11.02
C MET A 284 5.06 13.85 11.64
N GLY A 285 4.60 12.68 12.11
CA GLY A 285 3.34 12.55 12.83
C GLY A 285 3.36 13.33 14.14
N SER A 286 4.39 13.13 14.97
CA SER A 286 4.54 13.86 16.24
C SER A 286 4.67 15.38 16.05
N ALA A 287 5.37 15.83 15.01
CA ALA A 287 5.47 17.24 14.67
C ALA A 287 4.13 17.81 14.17
N ALA A 288 3.39 17.04 13.35
CA ALA A 288 2.06 17.42 12.88
C ALA A 288 1.04 17.53 14.01
N ASP A 289 1.12 16.68 15.03
CA ASP A 289 0.26 16.77 16.22
C ASP A 289 0.55 18.02 17.07
N ARG A 290 1.79 18.55 17.07
CA ARG A 290 2.19 19.76 17.83
C ARG A 290 1.94 21.06 17.07
N ILE A 291 2.24 21.08 15.76
CA ILE A 291 2.22 22.31 14.94
C ILE A 291 0.87 22.45 14.22
N GLY A 292 0.15 21.32 14.06
CA GLY A 292 -1.08 21.22 13.30
C GLY A 292 -0.90 20.37 12.04
N ARG A 293 -1.90 19.57 11.72
CA ARG A 293 -1.84 18.62 10.59
C ARG A 293 -1.92 19.31 9.23
N ARG A 294 -2.69 20.42 9.14
CA ARG A 294 -2.91 21.16 7.89
C ARG A 294 -1.62 21.66 7.23
N PRO A 295 -0.67 22.32 7.96
CA PRO A 295 0.61 22.73 7.38
C PRO A 295 1.45 21.57 6.86
N PHE A 296 1.41 20.40 7.54
CA PHE A 296 2.12 19.20 7.11
C PHE A 296 1.54 18.61 5.82
N ILE A 297 0.22 18.58 5.67
CA ILE A 297 -0.44 18.17 4.43
C ILE A 297 -0.03 19.12 3.28
N ILE A 298 -0.14 20.42 3.50
CA ILE A 298 0.20 21.43 2.48
C ILE A 298 1.67 21.34 2.09
N GLY A 299 2.57 21.34 3.06
CA GLY A 299 4.02 21.28 2.82
C GLY A 299 4.45 19.99 2.14
N GLY A 300 3.91 18.85 2.58
CA GLY A 300 4.25 17.54 2.02
C GLY A 300 3.75 17.37 0.58
N VAL A 301 2.50 17.76 0.28
CA VAL A 301 1.96 17.71 -1.09
C VAL A 301 2.72 18.69 -2.01
N ALA A 302 3.01 19.90 -1.55
CA ALA A 302 3.80 20.86 -2.29
C ALA A 302 5.21 20.33 -2.61
N LEU A 303 5.89 19.73 -1.62
CA LEU A 303 7.20 19.10 -1.81
C LEU A 303 7.13 17.98 -2.86
N CYS A 304 6.13 17.10 -2.77
CA CYS A 304 5.95 16.02 -3.76
C CYS A 304 5.69 16.57 -5.17
N ALA A 305 4.89 17.63 -5.31
CA ALA A 305 4.62 18.25 -6.60
C ALA A 305 5.87 18.89 -7.20
N VAL A 306 6.65 19.62 -6.40
CA VAL A 306 7.94 20.22 -6.84
C VAL A 306 8.91 19.12 -7.30
N VAL A 307 9.03 18.03 -6.55
CA VAL A 307 9.89 16.90 -6.92
C VAL A 307 9.43 16.26 -8.23
N LEU A 308 8.14 16.06 -8.43
CA LEU A 308 7.60 15.53 -9.69
C LEU A 308 7.98 16.40 -10.89
N VAL A 309 7.90 17.73 -10.76
CA VAL A 309 8.34 18.65 -11.82
C VAL A 309 9.85 18.51 -12.04
N ALA A 310 10.64 18.40 -10.98
CA ALA A 310 12.10 18.44 -11.08
C ALA A 310 12.72 17.16 -11.67
N ILE A 311 12.15 15.97 -11.36
CA ILE A 311 12.71 14.68 -11.78
C ILE A 311 13.04 14.59 -13.27
N PRO A 312 12.16 14.96 -14.22
CA PRO A 312 12.45 14.82 -15.64
C PRO A 312 13.43 15.86 -16.22
N PHE A 313 13.96 16.74 -15.38
CA PHE A 313 14.99 17.72 -15.77
C PHE A 313 16.38 17.42 -15.21
N VAL A 314 16.53 16.33 -14.43
CA VAL A 314 17.82 15.93 -13.85
C VAL A 314 18.29 14.62 -14.43
N SER A 315 19.62 14.46 -14.50
CA SER A 315 20.28 13.29 -15.05
C SER A 315 21.19 12.64 -14.00
N GLY A 316 21.34 11.31 -14.12
CA GLY A 316 22.23 10.54 -13.26
C GLY A 316 21.63 10.12 -11.93
N PHE A 317 22.38 9.27 -11.23
CA PHE A 317 21.92 8.58 -10.02
C PHE A 317 21.69 9.52 -8.83
N TRP A 318 22.67 10.37 -8.48
CA TRP A 318 22.63 11.15 -7.24
C TRP A 318 21.50 12.17 -7.19
N PRO A 319 21.22 12.97 -8.25
CA PRO A 319 20.08 13.87 -8.25
C PRO A 319 18.75 13.11 -8.16
N LEU A 320 18.59 12.01 -8.91
CA LEU A 320 17.37 11.21 -8.83
C LEU A 320 17.16 10.58 -7.45
N LEU A 321 18.23 10.10 -6.80
CA LEU A 321 18.17 9.61 -5.43
C LEU A 321 17.74 10.72 -4.47
N GLY A 322 18.37 11.90 -4.56
CA GLY A 322 18.05 13.04 -3.71
C GLY A 322 16.60 13.49 -3.82
N PHE A 323 16.10 13.64 -5.06
CA PHE A 323 14.69 14.00 -5.29
C PHE A 323 13.72 12.91 -4.81
N ASN A 324 14.06 11.62 -4.99
CA ASN A 324 13.20 10.55 -4.47
C ASN A 324 13.20 10.48 -2.94
N ILE A 325 14.31 10.76 -2.27
CA ILE A 325 14.36 10.92 -0.80
C ILE A 325 13.43 12.06 -0.37
N LEU A 326 13.50 13.22 -1.02
CA LEU A 326 12.60 14.35 -0.76
C LEU A 326 11.12 13.99 -0.99
N PHE A 327 10.83 13.23 -2.05
CA PHE A 327 9.49 12.71 -2.30
C PHE A 327 9.03 11.78 -1.17
N GLY A 328 9.92 10.90 -0.68
CA GLY A 328 9.68 10.05 0.48
C GLY A 328 9.36 10.84 1.75
N LEU A 329 10.10 11.93 2.02
CA LEU A 329 9.82 12.85 3.13
C LEU A 329 8.45 13.53 2.97
N GLY A 330 8.11 14.00 1.77
CA GLY A 330 6.80 14.57 1.47
C GLY A 330 5.65 13.59 1.77
N THR A 331 5.78 12.31 1.36
CA THR A 331 4.79 11.27 1.68
C THR A 331 4.70 11.00 3.18
N ALA A 332 5.83 11.05 3.90
CA ALA A 332 5.86 10.89 5.37
C ALA A 332 5.16 12.04 6.11
N MET A 333 5.13 13.24 5.54
CA MET A 333 4.38 14.38 6.09
C MET A 333 2.87 14.23 5.87
N VAL A 334 2.46 13.77 4.68
CA VAL A 334 1.04 13.76 4.28
C VAL A 334 0.29 12.58 4.89
N THR A 335 0.71 11.35 4.62
CA THR A 335 -0.09 10.15 4.94
C THR A 335 -0.47 9.99 6.42
N PRO A 336 0.44 10.21 7.41
CA PRO A 336 0.03 10.19 8.83
C PRO A 336 -0.93 11.32 9.17
N SER A 337 -0.70 12.52 8.61
CA SER A 337 -1.50 13.72 8.91
C SER A 337 -2.93 13.61 8.34
N THR A 338 -3.09 13.10 7.13
CA THR A 338 -4.41 12.87 6.50
C THR A 338 -5.18 11.77 7.22
N THR A 339 -4.51 10.65 7.54
CA THR A 339 -5.11 9.54 8.28
C THR A 339 -5.60 9.97 9.65
N ALA A 340 -4.78 10.72 10.39
CA ALA A 340 -5.16 11.22 11.71
C ALA A 340 -6.28 12.27 11.62
N MET A 341 -6.24 13.17 10.62
CA MET A 341 -7.29 14.17 10.39
C MET A 341 -8.64 13.53 10.04
N ILE A 342 -8.66 12.46 9.23
CA ILE A 342 -9.88 11.67 8.99
C ILE A 342 -10.39 11.08 10.32
N GLY A 343 -9.49 10.57 11.18
CA GLY A 343 -9.85 10.04 12.49
C GLY A 343 -10.58 11.05 13.37
N ASP A 344 -10.17 12.32 13.32
CA ASP A 344 -10.80 13.39 14.12
C ASP A 344 -12.15 13.86 13.54
N LEU A 345 -12.31 13.80 12.22
CA LEU A 345 -13.50 14.27 11.51
C LEU A 345 -14.66 13.25 11.49
N VAL A 346 -14.36 11.99 11.75
CA VAL A 346 -15.30 10.88 11.65
C VAL A 346 -15.96 10.62 13.00
N LYS A 347 -17.29 10.39 13.01
CA LYS A 347 -18.05 10.05 14.22
C LYS A 347 -17.62 8.71 14.81
N GLN A 348 -17.69 8.60 16.14
CA GLN A 348 -17.47 7.34 16.84
C GLN A 348 -18.43 6.26 16.30
N GLY A 349 -17.87 5.06 16.03
CA GLY A 349 -18.63 3.94 15.45
C GLY A 349 -18.60 3.85 13.92
N GLU A 350 -18.28 4.93 13.19
CA GLU A 350 -18.23 4.95 11.73
C GLU A 350 -16.77 4.96 11.18
N PHE A 351 -15.77 5.01 12.06
CA PHE A 351 -14.34 5.10 11.73
C PHE A 351 -13.89 4.00 10.75
N GLY A 352 -14.28 2.75 10.97
CA GLY A 352 -13.88 1.64 10.10
C GLY A 352 -14.41 1.77 8.67
N ALA A 353 -15.66 2.21 8.50
CA ALA A 353 -16.26 2.43 7.18
C ALA A 353 -15.60 3.60 6.44
N ALA A 354 -15.37 4.72 7.14
CA ALA A 354 -14.68 5.88 6.59
C ALA A 354 -13.25 5.56 6.15
N MET A 355 -12.48 4.84 7.00
CA MET A 355 -11.12 4.41 6.67
C MET A 355 -11.08 3.42 5.50
N GLY A 356 -12.09 2.56 5.35
CA GLY A 356 -12.21 1.67 4.20
C GLY A 356 -12.39 2.43 2.89
N VAL A 357 -13.28 3.43 2.87
CA VAL A 357 -13.51 4.27 1.68
C VAL A 357 -12.31 5.19 1.43
N PHE A 358 -11.70 5.77 2.48
CA PHE A 358 -10.48 6.56 2.36
C PHE A 358 -9.34 5.75 1.74
N GLY A 359 -9.13 4.49 2.18
CA GLY A 359 -8.17 3.59 1.57
C GLY A 359 -8.47 3.24 0.10
N SER A 360 -9.77 3.18 -0.28
CA SER A 360 -10.15 2.98 -1.68
C SER A 360 -9.85 4.21 -2.55
N LEU A 361 -9.99 5.42 -2.01
CA LEU A 361 -9.65 6.66 -2.72
C LEU A 361 -8.14 6.78 -2.97
N TRP A 362 -7.34 6.40 -2.01
CA TRP A 362 -5.89 6.26 -2.19
C TRP A 362 -5.56 5.24 -3.31
N ASP A 363 -6.16 4.02 -3.28
CA ASP A 363 -5.95 3.02 -4.34
C ASP A 363 -6.39 3.57 -5.72
N ILE A 364 -7.50 4.31 -5.79
CA ILE A 364 -7.97 4.97 -7.03
C ILE A 364 -6.92 5.96 -7.54
N GLY A 365 -6.41 6.83 -6.68
CA GLY A 365 -5.33 7.76 -7.04
C GLY A 365 -4.11 7.03 -7.58
N HIS A 366 -3.67 5.99 -6.85
CA HIS A 366 -2.52 5.17 -7.22
C HIS A 366 -2.71 4.44 -8.57
N ALA A 367 -3.94 4.10 -8.96
CA ALA A 367 -4.23 3.48 -10.25
C ALA A 367 -4.35 4.51 -11.39
N ILE A 368 -5.02 5.65 -11.14
CA ILE A 368 -5.27 6.68 -12.15
C ILE A 368 -3.97 7.40 -12.56
N GLY A 369 -3.07 7.67 -11.62
CA GLY A 369 -1.81 8.37 -11.90
C GLY A 369 -1.01 7.75 -13.06
N PRO A 370 -0.63 6.46 -12.98
CA PRO A 370 0.10 5.80 -14.06
C PRO A 370 -0.67 5.74 -15.39
N LEU A 371 -2.00 5.60 -15.34
CA LEU A 371 -2.83 5.56 -16.55
C LEU A 371 -2.75 6.88 -17.32
N ILE A 372 -2.96 7.99 -16.62
CA ILE A 372 -2.87 9.33 -17.22
C ILE A 372 -1.43 9.61 -17.64
N ALA A 373 -0.45 9.32 -16.79
CA ALA A 373 0.96 9.53 -17.08
C ALA A 373 1.40 8.81 -18.35
N GLY A 374 0.94 7.58 -18.57
CA GLY A 374 1.29 6.79 -19.74
C GLY A 374 0.88 7.43 -21.05
N VAL A 375 -0.35 7.89 -21.11
CA VAL A 375 -0.88 8.60 -22.29
C VAL A 375 -0.12 9.91 -22.52
N LEU A 376 0.08 10.70 -21.46
CA LEU A 376 0.79 11.98 -21.54
C LEU A 376 2.26 11.80 -21.97
N ILE A 377 2.95 10.78 -21.43
CA ILE A 377 4.35 10.52 -21.79
C ILE A 377 4.47 10.07 -23.24
N ALA A 378 3.56 9.22 -23.70
CA ALA A 378 3.56 8.75 -25.09
C ALA A 378 3.41 9.88 -26.11
N TRP A 379 2.62 10.91 -25.78
CA TRP A 379 2.33 12.02 -26.70
C TRP A 379 3.22 13.24 -26.50
N LEU A 380 3.59 13.55 -25.26
CA LEU A 380 4.22 14.83 -24.88
C LEU A 380 5.60 14.66 -24.24
N GLY A 381 6.03 13.41 -23.98
CA GLY A 381 7.30 13.12 -23.31
C GLY A 381 7.24 13.32 -21.79
N TYR A 382 8.36 12.95 -21.13
CA TYR A 382 8.43 12.91 -19.66
C TYR A 382 8.27 14.28 -19.00
N GLN A 383 8.94 15.32 -19.53
CA GLN A 383 8.95 16.66 -18.94
C GLN A 383 7.53 17.24 -18.82
N ILE A 384 6.80 17.24 -19.95
CA ILE A 384 5.46 17.81 -20.00
C ILE A 384 4.48 16.95 -19.19
N ALA A 385 4.55 15.63 -19.30
CA ALA A 385 3.66 14.71 -18.59
C ALA A 385 3.78 14.86 -17.07
N PHE A 386 4.99 14.86 -16.53
CA PHE A 386 5.23 15.01 -15.08
C PHE A 386 4.81 16.40 -14.60
N THR A 387 5.06 17.46 -15.40
CA THR A 387 4.62 18.82 -15.09
C THR A 387 3.08 18.92 -15.05
N ILE A 388 2.36 18.31 -15.99
CA ILE A 388 0.89 18.30 -15.99
C ILE A 388 0.35 17.58 -14.74
N ILE A 389 0.92 16.43 -14.37
CA ILE A 389 0.50 15.69 -13.17
C ILE A 389 0.77 16.52 -11.91
N ALA A 390 1.95 17.16 -11.84
CA ALA A 390 2.28 18.03 -10.72
C ALA A 390 1.36 19.25 -10.66
N ALA A 391 1.02 19.85 -11.80
CA ALA A 391 0.05 20.94 -11.87
C ALA A 391 -1.33 20.53 -11.35
N PHE A 392 -1.79 19.32 -11.70
CA PHE A 392 -3.03 18.78 -11.15
C PHE A 392 -2.96 18.61 -9.61
N ILE A 393 -1.84 18.12 -9.08
CA ILE A 393 -1.61 18.03 -7.64
C ILE A 393 -1.62 19.42 -6.98
N ILE A 394 -0.99 20.43 -7.63
CA ILE A 394 -0.96 21.81 -7.13
C ILE A 394 -2.36 22.43 -7.13
N ILE A 395 -3.16 22.19 -8.19
CA ILE A 395 -4.55 22.68 -8.24
C ILE A 395 -5.35 22.09 -7.08
N ALA A 396 -5.26 20.78 -6.86
CA ALA A 396 -5.90 20.13 -5.74
C ALA A 396 -5.42 20.68 -4.39
N LEU A 397 -4.12 20.97 -4.26
CA LEU A 397 -3.53 21.60 -3.08
C LEU A 397 -4.10 23.00 -2.83
N VAL A 398 -4.24 23.82 -3.86
CA VAL A 398 -4.85 25.16 -3.74
C VAL A 398 -6.31 25.04 -3.29
N VAL A 399 -7.08 24.11 -3.87
CA VAL A 399 -8.47 23.84 -3.44
C VAL A 399 -8.52 23.43 -1.98
N PHE A 400 -7.61 22.55 -1.54
CA PHE A 400 -7.48 22.17 -0.13
C PHE A 400 -7.11 23.36 0.75
N ALA A 401 -6.09 24.12 0.38
CA ALA A 401 -5.59 25.26 1.17
C ALA A 401 -6.65 26.36 1.36
N LEU A 402 -7.48 26.60 0.34
CA LEU A 402 -8.59 27.55 0.41
C LEU A 402 -9.78 27.00 1.20
N GLY A 403 -10.18 25.74 0.92
CA GLY A 403 -11.34 25.11 1.54
C GLY A 403 -11.10 24.72 3.01
N SER A 404 -9.85 24.54 3.43
CA SER A 404 -9.48 24.18 4.81
C SER A 404 -9.25 25.36 5.74
N ARG A 405 -9.70 26.57 5.40
CA ARG A 405 -9.61 27.77 6.27
C ARG A 405 -10.69 27.86 7.35
N GLY A 406 -11.74 27.02 7.29
CA GLY A 406 -12.85 27.00 8.22
C GLY A 406 -12.50 26.39 9.58
N SER A 407 -13.35 26.61 10.59
CA SER A 407 -13.22 26.13 11.98
C SER A 407 -13.18 24.59 12.10
N GLU A 408 -13.66 23.84 11.09
CA GLU A 408 -13.62 22.38 11.05
C GLU A 408 -12.20 21.81 10.95
N PHE A 409 -11.23 22.64 10.51
CA PHE A 409 -9.80 22.29 10.43
C PHE A 409 -8.96 22.96 11.51
N GLY A 410 -9.64 23.66 12.45
CA GLY A 410 -9.01 24.44 13.51
C GLY A 410 -8.27 23.57 14.51
N SER A 411 -7.09 24.05 14.85
CA SER A 411 -6.16 23.59 15.88
C SER A 411 -6.87 23.23 17.20
N LYS A 412 -6.64 22.00 17.66
CA LYS A 412 -6.48 21.85 19.11
C LYS A 412 -5.03 22.05 19.45
#